data_b3b13cef71aae4599adace147fadbd78
#
_entry.id   b3b13cef71aae4599adace147fadbd78
#
_cell.length_a   1.000
_cell.length_b   1.000
_cell.length_c   1.000
_cell.angle_alpha   90.00
_cell.angle_beta   90.00
_cell.angle_gamma   90.00
#
_symmetry.space_group_name_H-M   'P 1'
#
loop_
_entity.id
_entity.type
_entity.pdbx_description
1 polymer ?
#
loop_
_entity_poly.entity_id
_entity_poly.type
_entity_poly.pdbx_seq_one_letter_code
_entity_poly.pdbx_strand_id
1 'polypeptide(L)'
;MKAKRNTKIKGNNHTIRRLIATVSYALVTALVLALLTDTASAQLVLNKPGATGEYTAPTAITLSPGFTSTGNFRASIAAAAPALGNAASTAQNHIQKTTYLRAFGDTPPAAGSLAVADAMRDVTYYDGLGRVSQEVGVKAAPNHRDVVVPVAYDGYGRQHRDYLPYATATGAGGAFKAGAVTQQASYYNSPPAGVVRIAAVTGYGTPSFGERRYEASPLDRISEQGFAGPAWQPQHTSVAGSGHTVRTAYAVNDAVAGFGSDSRRVARYGVTVNASTGARTLALNGIYGAGELYVTIMRDENWTAGRDGTVEEYTDKQGRMVLRRLYNGSEVQSTYYVYDDFGLLCFVLPPGRGTQFNPDG
;
A
#
# COMPACT_ATOMS: atom_id res chain seq x y z
N MET A 1 -36.74 34.76 -35.17
CA MET A 1 -36.71 35.02 -33.72
C MET A 1 -36.14 33.86 -32.87
N LYS A 2 -36.16 32.62 -33.30
CA LYS A 2 -35.68 31.46 -32.52
C LYS A 2 -34.14 31.40 -32.33
N ALA A 3 -33.37 31.87 -33.31
CA ALA A 3 -31.88 31.78 -33.27
C ALA A 3 -31.23 32.78 -32.27
N LYS A 4 -31.84 33.93 -32.02
CA LYS A 4 -31.29 34.93 -31.11
C LYS A 4 -31.34 34.55 -29.64
N ARG A 5 -32.28 33.71 -29.21
CA ARG A 5 -32.40 33.27 -27.80
C ARG A 5 -31.38 32.20 -27.44
N ASN A 6 -31.02 31.32 -28.37
CA ASN A 6 -29.99 30.30 -28.15
C ASN A 6 -28.57 30.91 -28.10
N THR A 7 -28.35 32.02 -28.84
CA THR A 7 -27.05 32.69 -28.84
C THR A 7 -26.78 33.43 -27.53
N LYS A 8 -27.84 33.89 -26.86
CA LYS A 8 -27.67 34.58 -25.56
C LYS A 8 -27.26 33.64 -24.42
N ILE A 9 -27.64 32.36 -24.50
CA ILE A 9 -27.21 31.32 -23.55
C ILE A 9 -25.77 30.89 -23.85
N LYS A 10 -25.32 30.96 -25.13
CA LYS A 10 -23.92 30.68 -25.52
C LYS A 10 -22.95 31.83 -25.22
N GLY A 11 -23.42 33.07 -25.15
CA GLY A 11 -22.56 34.26 -25.01
C GLY A 11 -22.27 34.68 -23.56
N ASN A 12 -23.02 34.23 -22.61
CA ASN A 12 -22.71 34.48 -21.21
C ASN A 12 -21.91 33.32 -20.65
N ASN A 13 -20.58 33.49 -20.67
CA ASN A 13 -19.62 32.65 -19.95
C ASN A 13 -19.86 32.68 -18.43
N HIS A 14 -20.97 33.20 -17.96
CA HIS A 14 -21.39 33.18 -16.57
C HIS A 14 -22.22 31.92 -16.28
N THR A 15 -21.51 30.90 -15.89
CA THR A 15 -22.02 30.02 -14.89
C THR A 15 -23.07 29.01 -15.32
N ILE A 16 -22.72 28.14 -16.25
CA ILE A 16 -23.30 26.81 -16.18
C ILE A 16 -22.60 26.09 -15.02
N ARG A 17 -23.20 26.12 -13.90
CA ARG A 17 -22.72 25.56 -12.64
C ARG A 17 -23.50 24.32 -12.30
N ARG A 18 -22.91 23.35 -11.60
CA ARG A 18 -23.52 22.07 -11.22
C ARG A 18 -24.84 22.23 -10.48
N LEU A 19 -25.80 21.37 -10.78
CA LEU A 19 -27.13 21.37 -10.22
C LEU A 19 -27.41 20.09 -9.48
N ILE A 20 -27.69 20.16 -8.23
CA ILE A 20 -28.32 19.08 -7.47
C ILE A 20 -29.75 19.52 -7.19
N ALA A 21 -30.74 18.92 -7.84
CA ALA A 21 -32.13 19.19 -7.55
C ALA A 21 -32.68 18.14 -6.60
N THR A 22 -33.24 18.58 -5.52
CA THR A 22 -34.29 17.82 -4.85
C THR A 22 -35.57 17.98 -5.69
N VAL A 23 -35.77 17.10 -6.64
CA VAL A 23 -37.00 17.08 -7.46
C VAL A 23 -38.09 16.41 -6.66
N SER A 24 -39.23 17.04 -6.50
CA SER A 24 -40.42 16.39 -5.94
C SER A 24 -40.71 15.07 -6.63
N TYR A 25 -41.08 14.06 -5.90
CA TYR A 25 -41.32 12.66 -6.33
C TYR A 25 -42.16 12.52 -7.59
N ALA A 26 -43.08 13.44 -7.84
CA ALA A 26 -43.95 13.46 -9.03
C ALA A 26 -43.23 13.81 -10.35
N LEU A 27 -42.09 14.52 -10.29
CA LEU A 27 -41.31 14.85 -11.49
C LEU A 27 -40.31 13.72 -11.84
N VAL A 28 -39.83 13.00 -10.83
CA VAL A 28 -38.97 11.83 -11.01
C VAL A 28 -39.69 10.69 -11.69
N THR A 29 -40.99 10.47 -11.37
CA THR A 29 -41.79 9.42 -12.01
C THR A 29 -42.08 9.72 -13.48
N ALA A 30 -42.33 10.96 -13.87
CA ALA A 30 -42.55 11.34 -15.28
C ALA A 30 -41.24 11.25 -16.09
N LEU A 31 -40.09 11.57 -15.47
CA LEU A 31 -38.76 11.45 -16.10
C LEU A 31 -38.34 9.98 -16.25
N VAL A 32 -38.57 9.15 -15.24
CA VAL A 32 -38.25 7.72 -15.26
C VAL A 32 -39.12 6.98 -16.30
N LEU A 33 -40.36 7.38 -16.52
CA LEU A 33 -41.21 6.77 -17.54
C LEU A 33 -40.76 7.14 -18.98
N ALA A 34 -40.20 8.32 -19.19
CA ALA A 34 -39.59 8.73 -20.46
C ALA A 34 -38.22 8.04 -20.72
N LEU A 35 -37.53 7.61 -19.69
CA LEU A 35 -36.23 6.91 -19.79
C LEU A 35 -36.38 5.40 -20.06
N LEU A 36 -37.58 4.83 -19.94
CA LEU A 36 -37.80 3.39 -20.10
C LEU A 36 -38.10 2.96 -21.56
N THR A 37 -38.14 3.87 -22.51
CA THR A 37 -38.51 3.56 -23.90
C THR A 37 -37.45 3.90 -24.94
N ASP A 38 -36.31 4.46 -24.59
CA ASP A 38 -35.31 4.80 -25.61
C ASP A 38 -33.88 4.41 -25.16
N THR A 39 -33.28 3.45 -25.82
CA THR A 39 -31.97 2.87 -25.55
C THR A 39 -30.78 3.70 -26.08
N ALA A 40 -31.00 4.95 -26.53
CA ALA A 40 -30.00 5.65 -27.32
C ALA A 40 -29.47 6.98 -26.75
N SER A 41 -30.15 7.72 -25.89
CA SER A 41 -29.54 8.95 -25.33
C SER A 41 -30.26 9.47 -24.09
N ALA A 42 -29.58 9.50 -22.97
CA ALA A 42 -30.11 10.11 -21.76
C ALA A 42 -30.05 11.65 -21.87
N GLN A 43 -31.07 12.22 -22.51
CA GLN A 43 -31.25 13.65 -22.69
C GLN A 43 -32.19 14.20 -21.60
N LEU A 44 -31.81 15.27 -20.95
CA LEU A 44 -32.65 15.98 -20.01
C LEU A 44 -33.34 17.16 -20.71
N VAL A 45 -34.68 17.15 -20.73
CA VAL A 45 -35.48 18.26 -21.26
C VAL A 45 -36.06 19.06 -20.09
N LEU A 46 -35.73 20.32 -20.01
CA LEU A 46 -36.25 21.25 -19.01
C LEU A 46 -37.27 22.19 -19.64
N ASN A 47 -38.54 22.04 -19.25
CA ASN A 47 -39.66 22.78 -19.81
C ASN A 47 -40.43 23.63 -18.78
N LYS A 48 -39.95 23.72 -17.54
CA LYS A 48 -40.69 24.38 -16.47
C LYS A 48 -40.23 25.85 -16.31
N PRO A 49 -41.16 26.82 -16.24
CA PRO A 49 -40.83 28.20 -15.88
C PRO A 49 -40.39 28.30 -14.43
N GLY A 50 -39.40 29.17 -14.16
CA GLY A 50 -38.90 29.46 -12.79
C GLY A 50 -38.05 28.33 -12.18
N ALA A 51 -37.36 27.55 -12.99
CA ALA A 51 -36.48 26.49 -12.49
C ALA A 51 -35.33 27.05 -11.70
N THR A 52 -35.10 26.54 -10.50
CA THR A 52 -33.97 26.85 -9.63
C THR A 52 -33.24 25.56 -9.34
N GLY A 53 -31.97 25.67 -9.01
CA GLY A 53 -31.20 24.53 -8.59
C GLY A 53 -30.28 24.00 -9.71
N GLU A 54 -29.71 22.81 -9.55
CA GLU A 54 -28.70 22.17 -10.42
C GLU A 54 -29.27 20.96 -11.18
N TYR A 55 -28.98 20.79 -12.48
CA TYR A 55 -29.44 19.69 -13.35
C TYR A 55 -28.25 19.09 -14.10
N THR A 56 -28.08 17.81 -14.04
CA THR A 56 -27.00 17.09 -14.75
C THR A 56 -27.59 16.04 -15.67
N ALA A 57 -27.12 15.99 -16.90
CA ALA A 57 -27.46 14.95 -17.85
C ALA A 57 -26.20 14.33 -18.45
N PRO A 58 -26.21 13.05 -18.83
CA PRO A 58 -25.02 12.38 -19.37
C PRO A 58 -24.67 12.80 -20.79
N THR A 59 -25.63 13.18 -21.62
CA THR A 59 -25.41 13.44 -23.05
C THR A 59 -25.89 14.81 -23.51
N ALA A 60 -27.06 15.25 -23.11
CA ALA A 60 -27.62 16.53 -23.55
C ALA A 60 -28.59 17.11 -22.52
N ILE A 61 -28.69 18.43 -22.49
CA ILE A 61 -29.73 19.18 -21.78
C ILE A 61 -30.41 20.10 -22.78
N THR A 62 -31.71 19.92 -22.96
CA THR A 62 -32.51 20.75 -23.83
C THR A 62 -33.42 21.67 -22.99
N LEU A 63 -33.33 22.96 -23.23
CA LEU A 63 -34.23 23.94 -22.64
C LEU A 63 -35.37 24.20 -23.61
N SER A 64 -36.58 23.84 -23.23
CA SER A 64 -37.79 24.01 -24.09
C SER A 64 -38.15 25.49 -24.23
N PRO A 65 -38.89 25.85 -25.32
CA PRO A 65 -39.45 27.20 -25.45
C PRO A 65 -40.30 27.58 -24.23
N GLY A 66 -40.04 28.79 -23.69
CA GLY A 66 -40.72 29.25 -22.46
C GLY A 66 -39.99 28.91 -21.15
N PHE A 67 -38.86 28.23 -21.22
CA PHE A 67 -38.02 28.01 -20.04
C PHE A 67 -37.52 29.35 -19.50
N THR A 68 -37.68 29.56 -18.20
CA THR A 68 -37.11 30.69 -17.46
C THR A 68 -36.46 30.17 -16.16
N SER A 69 -35.38 30.76 -15.78
CA SER A 69 -34.74 30.44 -14.49
C SER A 69 -34.83 31.61 -13.55
N THR A 70 -35.10 31.33 -12.28
CA THR A 70 -35.08 32.32 -11.19
C THR A 70 -34.09 31.86 -10.16
N GLY A 71 -33.24 32.80 -9.70
CA GLY A 71 -32.18 32.45 -8.74
C GLY A 71 -31.01 31.69 -9.32
N ASN A 72 -30.34 30.90 -8.50
CA ASN A 72 -29.17 30.11 -8.91
C ASN A 72 -29.59 28.89 -9.74
N PHE A 73 -29.48 29.00 -11.05
CA PHE A 73 -29.71 27.91 -12.00
C PHE A 73 -28.40 27.43 -12.63
N ARG A 74 -28.20 26.11 -12.68
CA ARG A 74 -27.04 25.48 -13.29
C ARG A 74 -27.47 24.23 -14.04
N ALA A 75 -26.98 24.08 -15.25
CA ALA A 75 -27.18 22.88 -16.03
C ALA A 75 -25.80 22.40 -16.56
N SER A 76 -25.43 21.17 -16.31
CA SER A 76 -24.17 20.62 -16.77
C SER A 76 -24.35 19.24 -17.43
N ILE A 77 -23.60 19.00 -18.50
CA ILE A 77 -23.48 17.67 -19.08
C ILE A 77 -22.30 16.99 -18.40
N ALA A 78 -22.57 15.87 -17.75
CA ALA A 78 -21.55 15.00 -17.21
C ALA A 78 -21.77 13.61 -17.78
N ALA A 79 -20.78 13.07 -18.47
CA ALA A 79 -20.83 11.69 -18.93
C ALA A 79 -21.17 10.77 -17.77
N ALA A 80 -22.08 9.82 -17.98
CA ALA A 80 -22.38 8.81 -16.99
C ALA A 80 -21.09 8.05 -16.64
N ALA A 81 -20.83 7.85 -15.35
CA ALA A 81 -19.72 7.02 -14.94
C ALA A 81 -19.92 5.59 -15.50
N PRO A 82 -18.90 4.98 -16.10
CA PRO A 82 -19.04 3.66 -16.70
C PRO A 82 -19.39 2.61 -15.65
N ALA A 83 -20.17 1.62 -16.05
CA ALA A 83 -20.46 0.48 -15.19
C ALA A 83 -19.17 -0.30 -14.87
N LEU A 84 -19.06 -0.83 -13.65
CA LEU A 84 -17.95 -1.71 -13.25
C LEU A 84 -17.85 -2.95 -14.15
N GLY A 85 -18.98 -3.46 -14.62
CA GLY A 85 -19.04 -4.72 -15.36
C GLY A 85 -18.87 -5.94 -14.42
N ASN A 86 -18.85 -7.12 -14.98
CA ASN A 86 -18.61 -8.36 -14.25
C ASN A 86 -17.86 -9.34 -15.18
N ALA A 87 -16.57 -9.08 -15.39
CA ALA A 87 -15.74 -9.81 -16.33
C ALA A 87 -14.64 -10.64 -15.61
N ALA A 88 -14.85 -11.00 -14.35
CA ALA A 88 -13.97 -11.93 -13.66
C ALA A 88 -13.91 -13.26 -14.43
N SER A 89 -12.69 -13.82 -14.59
CA SER A 89 -12.49 -15.06 -15.33
C SER A 89 -12.97 -16.27 -14.55
N THR A 90 -14.04 -16.89 -14.99
CA THR A 90 -14.65 -18.06 -14.33
C THR A 90 -13.79 -19.33 -14.41
N ALA A 91 -12.83 -19.38 -15.33
CA ALA A 91 -11.88 -20.49 -15.45
C ALA A 91 -10.76 -20.46 -14.40
N GLN A 92 -10.71 -19.43 -13.56
CA GLN A 92 -9.71 -19.26 -12.50
C GLN A 92 -10.42 -19.17 -11.14
N ASN A 93 -9.83 -19.78 -10.13
CA ASN A 93 -10.29 -19.61 -8.76
C ASN A 93 -10.15 -18.14 -8.35
N HIS A 94 -11.23 -17.53 -7.90
CA HIS A 94 -11.19 -16.12 -7.50
C HIS A 94 -12.20 -15.78 -6.42
N ILE A 95 -11.91 -14.70 -5.70
CA ILE A 95 -12.84 -14.03 -4.80
C ILE A 95 -13.06 -12.62 -5.34
N GLN A 96 -14.31 -12.22 -5.47
CA GLN A 96 -14.70 -10.88 -5.85
C GLN A 96 -15.28 -10.15 -4.65
N LYS A 97 -14.68 -9.01 -4.30
CA LYS A 97 -15.15 -8.09 -3.26
C LYS A 97 -15.71 -6.84 -3.92
N THR A 98 -16.92 -6.44 -3.52
CA THR A 98 -17.51 -5.15 -3.92
C THR A 98 -17.70 -4.30 -2.68
N THR A 99 -17.13 -3.10 -2.68
CA THR A 99 -17.28 -2.10 -1.62
C THR A 99 -18.17 -0.98 -2.15
N TYR A 100 -19.32 -0.78 -1.55
CA TYR A 100 -20.24 0.28 -1.92
C TYR A 100 -19.77 1.62 -1.35
N LEU A 101 -19.75 2.65 -2.19
CA LEU A 101 -19.31 4.01 -1.82
C LEU A 101 -20.48 4.90 -1.38
N ARG A 102 -21.71 4.43 -1.59
CA ARG A 102 -22.93 5.09 -1.09
C ARG A 102 -23.95 4.04 -0.63
N ALA A 103 -24.89 4.46 0.16
CA ALA A 103 -26.00 3.61 0.57
C ALA A 103 -26.92 3.35 -0.65
N PHE A 104 -27.36 2.11 -0.76
CA PHE A 104 -28.48 1.68 -1.59
C PHE A 104 -29.61 1.25 -0.64
N GLY A 105 -30.86 1.33 -1.09
CA GLY A 105 -31.96 0.80 -0.30
C GLY A 105 -31.82 -0.72 -0.06
N ASP A 106 -32.88 -1.38 0.35
CA ASP A 106 -32.86 -2.80 0.74
C ASP A 106 -32.35 -3.76 -0.35
N THR A 107 -32.33 -3.31 -1.61
CA THR A 107 -31.82 -4.09 -2.73
C THR A 107 -30.81 -3.29 -3.53
N PRO A 108 -29.48 -3.57 -3.38
CA PRO A 108 -28.48 -2.93 -4.20
C PRO A 108 -28.62 -3.33 -5.68
N PRO A 109 -28.22 -2.48 -6.64
CA PRO A 109 -28.21 -2.81 -8.06
C PRO A 109 -27.40 -4.07 -8.35
N ALA A 110 -27.76 -4.75 -9.45
CA ALA A 110 -27.00 -5.91 -9.90
C ALA A 110 -25.50 -5.56 -10.03
N ALA A 111 -24.63 -6.46 -9.62
CA ALA A 111 -23.19 -6.20 -9.52
C ALA A 111 -22.56 -5.66 -10.82
N GLY A 112 -23.04 -6.10 -11.99
CA GLY A 112 -22.54 -5.64 -13.29
C GLY A 112 -23.00 -4.24 -13.72
N SER A 113 -24.10 -3.71 -13.14
CA SER A 113 -24.65 -2.40 -13.48
C SER A 113 -24.18 -1.28 -12.55
N LEU A 114 -23.47 -1.59 -11.46
CA LEU A 114 -22.90 -0.59 -10.56
C LEU A 114 -21.91 0.31 -11.31
N ALA A 115 -22.08 1.62 -11.18
CA ALA A 115 -21.13 2.56 -11.73
C ALA A 115 -19.84 2.63 -10.88
N VAL A 116 -18.72 2.98 -11.50
CA VAL A 116 -17.44 3.19 -10.78
C VAL A 116 -17.51 4.32 -9.75
N ALA A 117 -18.48 5.21 -9.85
CA ALA A 117 -18.75 6.27 -8.86
C ALA A 117 -19.48 5.76 -7.62
N ASP A 118 -20.13 4.60 -7.72
CA ASP A 118 -21.01 4.04 -6.71
C ASP A 118 -20.38 2.91 -5.90
N ALA A 119 -19.37 2.24 -6.47
CA ALA A 119 -18.71 1.11 -5.83
C ALA A 119 -17.28 0.91 -6.36
N MET A 120 -16.46 0.30 -5.54
CA MET A 120 -15.16 -0.25 -5.90
C MET A 120 -15.28 -1.77 -5.96
N ARG A 121 -14.53 -2.39 -6.87
CA ARG A 121 -14.48 -3.85 -6.98
C ARG A 121 -13.06 -4.34 -7.12
N ASP A 122 -12.73 -5.31 -6.29
CA ASP A 122 -11.45 -6.01 -6.31
C ASP A 122 -11.70 -7.49 -6.62
N VAL A 123 -10.84 -8.08 -7.42
CA VAL A 123 -10.86 -9.50 -7.75
C VAL A 123 -9.50 -10.08 -7.41
N THR A 124 -9.47 -11.01 -6.45
CA THR A 124 -8.27 -11.74 -6.07
C THR A 124 -8.30 -13.12 -6.71
N TYR A 125 -7.31 -13.43 -7.54
CA TYR A 125 -7.15 -14.71 -8.20
C TYR A 125 -6.18 -15.60 -7.44
N TYR A 126 -6.46 -16.90 -7.45
CA TYR A 126 -5.69 -17.90 -6.73
C TYR A 126 -5.16 -18.97 -7.69
N ASP A 127 -4.00 -19.50 -7.36
CA ASP A 127 -3.42 -20.66 -8.07
C ASP A 127 -4.06 -21.99 -7.58
N GLY A 128 -3.61 -23.11 -8.15
CA GLY A 128 -4.11 -24.44 -7.80
C GLY A 128 -3.80 -24.89 -6.35
N LEU A 129 -2.94 -24.17 -5.64
CA LEU A 129 -2.62 -24.41 -4.22
C LEU A 129 -3.37 -23.46 -3.28
N GLY A 130 -4.25 -22.59 -3.80
CA GLY A 130 -4.97 -21.60 -3.03
C GLY A 130 -4.16 -20.38 -2.63
N ARG A 131 -2.99 -20.15 -3.27
CA ARG A 131 -2.18 -18.95 -3.04
C ARG A 131 -2.60 -17.85 -4.01
N VAL A 132 -2.50 -16.59 -3.59
CA VAL A 132 -2.81 -15.44 -4.45
C VAL A 132 -1.87 -15.41 -5.65
N SER A 133 -2.41 -15.35 -6.86
CA SER A 133 -1.63 -15.22 -8.11
C SER A 133 -1.66 -13.81 -8.69
N GLN A 134 -2.74 -13.09 -8.51
CA GLN A 134 -2.85 -11.66 -8.80
C GLN A 134 -4.04 -11.01 -8.11
N GLU A 135 -3.95 -9.71 -7.88
CA GLU A 135 -5.04 -8.86 -7.43
C GLU A 135 -5.38 -7.86 -8.52
N VAL A 136 -6.68 -7.65 -8.77
CA VAL A 136 -7.17 -6.78 -9.82
C VAL A 136 -8.17 -5.79 -9.25
N GLY A 137 -7.79 -4.52 -9.17
CA GLY A 137 -8.71 -3.41 -8.91
C GLY A 137 -9.45 -3.06 -10.21
N VAL A 138 -10.75 -3.33 -10.25
CA VAL A 138 -11.57 -3.16 -11.46
C VAL A 138 -11.75 -1.69 -11.78
N LYS A 139 -11.31 -1.26 -12.96
CA LYS A 139 -11.42 0.14 -13.42
C LYS A 139 -10.85 1.17 -12.44
N ALA A 140 -9.87 0.78 -11.63
CA ALA A 140 -9.30 1.61 -10.57
C ALA A 140 -8.25 2.61 -11.06
N ALA A 141 -7.78 2.52 -12.31
CA ALA A 141 -6.84 3.45 -12.92
C ALA A 141 -7.56 4.52 -13.78
N PRO A 142 -6.87 5.64 -14.14
CA PRO A 142 -7.35 6.61 -15.11
C PRO A 142 -7.82 5.94 -16.40
N ASN A 143 -8.80 6.54 -17.08
CA ASN A 143 -9.49 5.97 -18.24
C ASN A 143 -10.17 4.63 -17.97
N HIS A 144 -10.53 4.39 -16.70
CA HIS A 144 -11.28 3.19 -16.26
C HIS A 144 -10.60 1.88 -16.65
N ARG A 145 -9.28 1.82 -16.50
CA ARG A 145 -8.48 0.60 -16.70
C ARG A 145 -8.33 -0.16 -15.39
N ASP A 146 -8.15 -1.47 -15.49
CA ASP A 146 -7.86 -2.29 -14.31
C ASP A 146 -6.45 -1.98 -13.79
N VAL A 147 -6.30 -1.96 -12.47
CA VAL A 147 -5.00 -1.97 -11.80
C VAL A 147 -4.71 -3.40 -11.37
N VAL A 148 -3.55 -3.90 -11.73
CA VAL A 148 -3.16 -5.29 -11.45
C VAL A 148 -1.89 -5.31 -10.60
N VAL A 149 -1.90 -6.10 -9.54
CA VAL A 149 -0.73 -6.46 -8.74
C VAL A 149 -0.46 -7.95 -8.97
N PRO A 150 0.57 -8.32 -9.72
CA PRO A 150 0.94 -9.71 -9.89
C PRO A 150 1.65 -10.26 -8.65
N VAL A 151 1.45 -11.53 -8.36
CA VAL A 151 2.15 -12.26 -7.30
C VAL A 151 2.85 -13.48 -7.94
N ALA A 152 4.11 -13.68 -7.57
CA ALA A 152 4.88 -14.84 -8.02
C ALA A 152 5.62 -15.47 -6.83
N TYR A 153 5.82 -16.78 -6.93
CA TYR A 153 6.46 -17.59 -5.89
C TYR A 153 7.74 -18.20 -6.41
N ASP A 154 8.72 -18.40 -5.52
CA ASP A 154 9.94 -19.14 -5.81
C ASP A 154 9.68 -20.67 -5.78
N GLY A 155 10.73 -21.48 -6.04
CA GLY A 155 10.65 -22.92 -6.02
C GLY A 155 10.30 -23.54 -4.65
N TYR A 156 10.38 -22.78 -3.59
CA TYR A 156 9.99 -23.17 -2.23
C TYR A 156 8.58 -22.69 -1.86
N GLY A 157 7.90 -21.99 -2.77
CA GLY A 157 6.57 -21.45 -2.53
C GLY A 157 6.54 -20.13 -1.75
N ARG A 158 7.66 -19.43 -1.62
CA ARG A 158 7.75 -18.14 -0.93
C ARG A 158 7.56 -17.00 -1.93
N GLN A 159 6.83 -15.97 -1.52
CA GLN A 159 6.72 -14.71 -2.27
C GLN A 159 8.02 -13.91 -2.07
N HIS A 160 8.99 -14.10 -2.96
CA HIS A 160 10.29 -13.43 -2.89
C HIS A 160 10.31 -12.07 -3.57
N ARG A 161 9.27 -11.71 -4.34
CA ARG A 161 9.14 -10.42 -5.02
C ARG A 161 7.79 -9.78 -4.74
N ASP A 162 7.82 -8.47 -4.44
CA ASP A 162 6.67 -7.61 -4.30
C ASP A 162 6.61 -6.71 -5.53
N TYR A 163 5.77 -7.05 -6.48
CA TYR A 163 5.64 -6.30 -7.72
C TYR A 163 4.84 -5.02 -7.53
N LEU A 164 5.28 -3.94 -8.16
CA LEU A 164 4.51 -2.71 -8.22
C LEU A 164 3.20 -2.92 -9.00
N PRO A 165 2.12 -2.24 -8.63
CA PRO A 165 0.87 -2.28 -9.37
C PRO A 165 1.04 -1.64 -10.76
N TYR A 166 0.32 -2.14 -11.77
CA TYR A 166 0.31 -1.53 -13.10
C TYR A 166 -1.11 -1.39 -13.64
N ALA A 167 -1.35 -0.36 -14.46
CA ALA A 167 -2.59 -0.20 -15.19
C ALA A 167 -2.54 -0.97 -16.51
N THR A 168 -3.59 -1.74 -16.80
CA THR A 168 -3.66 -2.52 -18.04
C THR A 168 -3.73 -1.62 -19.28
N ALA A 169 -3.09 -2.02 -20.37
CA ALA A 169 -3.15 -1.29 -21.64
C ALA A 169 -4.55 -1.34 -22.27
N THR A 170 -5.18 -2.50 -22.20
CA THR A 170 -6.51 -2.78 -22.77
C THR A 170 -7.31 -3.64 -21.80
N GLY A 171 -8.61 -3.67 -22.00
CA GLY A 171 -9.51 -4.49 -21.20
C GLY A 171 -9.73 -3.93 -19.80
N ALA A 172 -10.93 -3.96 -19.36
CA ALA A 172 -11.36 -3.56 -18.04
C ALA A 172 -12.47 -4.51 -17.61
N GLY A 173 -12.66 -4.64 -16.31
CA GLY A 173 -13.76 -5.43 -15.77
C GLY A 173 -13.32 -6.59 -14.87
N GLY A 174 -12.03 -6.66 -14.54
CA GLY A 174 -11.53 -7.58 -13.53
C GLY A 174 -11.13 -8.98 -14.05
N ALA A 175 -11.05 -9.19 -15.36
CA ALA A 175 -10.60 -10.47 -15.91
C ALA A 175 -9.15 -10.81 -15.52
N PHE A 176 -8.84 -12.10 -15.38
CA PHE A 176 -7.49 -12.60 -15.14
C PHE A 176 -6.52 -12.17 -16.25
N LYS A 177 -5.34 -11.73 -15.89
CA LYS A 177 -4.30 -11.27 -16.83
C LYS A 177 -3.22 -12.34 -16.95
N ALA A 178 -3.31 -13.16 -18.00
CA ALA A 178 -2.23 -14.08 -18.32
C ALA A 178 -0.94 -13.28 -18.60
N GLY A 179 0.19 -13.69 -18.01
CA GLY A 179 1.46 -12.97 -18.14
C GLY A 179 1.50 -11.63 -17.42
N ALA A 180 0.76 -11.44 -16.32
CA ALA A 180 0.72 -10.21 -15.54
C ALA A 180 2.11 -9.68 -15.15
N VAL A 181 3.06 -10.55 -14.78
CA VAL A 181 4.44 -10.17 -14.46
C VAL A 181 5.16 -9.55 -15.67
N THR A 182 5.01 -10.14 -16.85
CA THR A 182 5.62 -9.60 -18.08
C THR A 182 4.99 -8.27 -18.49
N GLN A 183 3.66 -8.16 -18.36
CA GLN A 183 2.95 -6.92 -18.65
C GLN A 183 3.37 -5.80 -17.69
N GLN A 184 3.54 -6.11 -16.41
CA GLN A 184 4.03 -5.19 -15.38
C GLN A 184 5.44 -4.68 -15.70
N ALA A 185 6.36 -5.57 -16.05
CA ALA A 185 7.71 -5.20 -16.45
C ALA A 185 7.72 -4.29 -17.71
N SER A 186 6.89 -4.61 -18.72
CA SER A 186 6.74 -3.80 -19.92
C SER A 186 6.15 -2.43 -19.62
N TYR A 187 5.16 -2.37 -18.74
CA TYR A 187 4.53 -1.12 -18.29
C TYR A 187 5.55 -0.15 -17.68
N TYR A 188 6.42 -0.62 -16.80
CA TYR A 188 7.44 0.24 -16.17
C TYR A 188 8.64 0.53 -17.07
N ASN A 189 8.95 -0.34 -18.02
CA ASN A 189 10.01 -0.05 -19.02
C ASN A 189 9.58 1.04 -20.03
N SER A 190 8.29 1.11 -20.35
CA SER A 190 7.70 2.11 -21.26
C SER A 190 6.39 2.64 -20.68
N PRO A 191 6.45 3.42 -19.60
CA PRO A 191 5.25 3.83 -18.87
C PRO A 191 4.49 4.94 -19.59
N PRO A 192 3.20 5.11 -19.30
CA PRO A 192 2.46 6.29 -19.73
C PRO A 192 2.98 7.57 -19.05
N ALA A 193 2.58 8.72 -19.59
CA ALA A 193 2.93 10.02 -19.00
C ALA A 193 2.49 10.09 -17.52
N GLY A 194 3.36 10.66 -16.69
CA GLY A 194 3.15 10.80 -15.24
C GLY A 194 3.59 9.61 -14.40
N VAL A 195 4.01 8.51 -15.02
CA VAL A 195 4.60 7.36 -14.30
C VAL A 195 6.10 7.33 -14.51
N VAL A 196 6.84 7.11 -13.42
CA VAL A 196 8.30 7.02 -13.47
C VAL A 196 8.73 5.77 -14.22
N ARG A 197 9.62 5.94 -15.18
CA ARG A 197 10.20 4.83 -15.93
C ARG A 197 11.22 4.07 -15.08
N ILE A 198 11.11 2.75 -15.07
CA ILE A 198 12.11 1.83 -14.55
C ILE A 198 12.66 1.05 -15.75
N ALA A 199 13.84 1.42 -16.22
CA ALA A 199 14.42 0.79 -17.40
C ALA A 199 14.78 -0.66 -17.15
N ALA A 200 14.62 -1.50 -18.16
CA ALA A 200 15.13 -2.85 -18.13
C ALA A 200 16.67 -2.86 -18.07
N VAL A 201 17.24 -3.76 -17.31
CA VAL A 201 18.68 -3.99 -17.17
C VAL A 201 19.02 -5.31 -17.88
N THR A 202 20.02 -5.27 -18.75
CA THR A 202 20.47 -6.43 -19.52
C THR A 202 20.90 -7.55 -18.56
N GLY A 203 20.37 -8.75 -18.77
CA GLY A 203 20.66 -9.93 -17.92
C GLY A 203 19.93 -9.94 -16.56
N TYR A 204 19.06 -8.95 -16.29
CA TYR A 204 18.29 -8.90 -15.05
C TYR A 204 16.78 -8.66 -15.29
N GLY A 205 16.42 -7.87 -16.28
CA GLY A 205 15.04 -7.47 -16.58
C GLY A 205 14.69 -6.09 -15.99
N THR A 206 13.40 -5.81 -15.87
CA THR A 206 12.90 -4.54 -15.32
C THR A 206 12.72 -4.66 -13.80
N PRO A 207 13.52 -3.97 -12.98
CA PRO A 207 13.46 -4.09 -11.52
C PRO A 207 12.30 -3.25 -10.93
N SER A 208 11.09 -3.53 -11.38
CA SER A 208 9.84 -2.91 -10.92
C SER A 208 9.17 -3.68 -9.79
N PHE A 209 9.98 -4.24 -8.93
CA PHE A 209 9.58 -5.02 -7.74
C PHE A 209 10.57 -4.81 -6.61
N GLY A 210 10.13 -4.99 -5.36
CA GLY A 210 11.01 -5.25 -4.23
C GLY A 210 11.39 -6.71 -4.18
N GLU A 211 12.65 -7.04 -3.83
CA GLU A 211 13.13 -8.42 -3.75
C GLU A 211 13.58 -8.75 -2.33
N ARG A 212 13.15 -9.91 -1.83
CA ARG A 212 13.63 -10.49 -0.57
C ARG A 212 14.56 -11.65 -0.87
N ARG A 213 15.68 -11.68 -0.18
CA ARG A 213 16.57 -12.83 -0.11
C ARG A 213 16.47 -13.48 1.25
N TYR A 214 16.43 -14.77 1.25
CA TYR A 214 16.33 -15.56 2.47
C TYR A 214 17.67 -16.22 2.79
N GLU A 215 17.91 -16.48 4.06
CA GLU A 215 19.06 -17.28 4.47
C GLU A 215 18.94 -18.73 3.96
N ALA A 216 20.07 -19.41 3.85
CA ALA A 216 20.13 -20.81 3.42
C ALA A 216 19.84 -21.76 4.60
N SER A 217 18.77 -21.52 5.35
CA SER A 217 18.35 -22.37 6.45
C SER A 217 16.85 -22.66 6.40
N PRO A 218 16.36 -23.72 7.06
CA PRO A 218 14.92 -24.02 7.12
C PRO A 218 14.09 -22.99 7.88
N LEU A 219 14.70 -21.99 8.51
CA LEU A 219 13.99 -20.93 9.23
C LEU A 219 13.42 -19.87 8.30
N ASP A 220 13.86 -19.85 7.02
CA ASP A 220 13.37 -18.91 5.98
C ASP A 220 13.39 -17.44 6.42
N ARG A 221 14.40 -17.04 7.24
CA ARG A 221 14.52 -15.67 7.70
C ARG A 221 15.03 -14.78 6.56
N ILE A 222 14.50 -13.57 6.47
CA ILE A 222 14.94 -12.60 5.47
C ILE A 222 16.34 -12.11 5.82
N SER A 223 17.30 -12.28 4.91
CA SER A 223 18.68 -11.79 5.05
C SER A 223 18.90 -10.44 4.34
N GLU A 224 18.13 -10.17 3.27
CA GLU A 224 18.24 -8.92 2.53
C GLU A 224 16.88 -8.58 1.90
N GLN A 225 16.49 -7.31 1.96
CA GLN A 225 15.27 -6.80 1.35
C GLN A 225 15.56 -5.54 0.56
N GLY A 226 15.27 -5.60 -0.73
CA GLY A 226 15.34 -4.49 -1.66
C GLY A 226 13.98 -3.95 -2.03
N PHE A 227 13.98 -2.79 -2.70
CA PHE A 227 12.80 -2.09 -3.18
C PHE A 227 12.83 -1.95 -4.70
N ALA A 228 11.76 -1.43 -5.29
CA ALA A 228 11.69 -1.22 -6.73
C ALA A 228 12.70 -0.16 -7.20
N GLY A 229 13.35 -0.43 -8.32
CA GLY A 229 14.36 0.43 -8.91
C GLY A 229 15.75 -0.24 -8.90
N PRO A 230 16.63 0.06 -9.89
CA PRO A 230 17.91 -0.63 -10.04
C PRO A 230 18.82 -0.51 -8.82
N ALA A 231 18.97 0.70 -8.26
CA ALA A 231 19.83 0.94 -7.10
C ALA A 231 19.35 0.20 -5.82
N TRP A 232 18.06 -0.01 -5.69
CA TRP A 232 17.38 -0.60 -4.54
C TRP A 232 17.23 -2.13 -4.60
N GLN A 233 17.79 -2.77 -5.65
CA GLN A 233 17.82 -4.22 -5.74
C GLN A 233 18.94 -4.80 -4.88
N PRO A 234 18.79 -6.02 -4.36
CA PRO A 234 19.90 -6.76 -3.78
C PRO A 234 21.09 -6.79 -4.74
N GLN A 235 22.31 -6.68 -4.19
CA GLN A 235 23.52 -6.56 -4.98
C GLN A 235 23.60 -7.64 -6.08
N HIS A 236 23.74 -7.19 -7.33
CA HIS A 236 23.78 -8.04 -8.51
C HIS A 236 24.80 -7.52 -9.52
N THR A 237 25.59 -8.40 -10.09
CA THR A 237 26.69 -8.04 -11.02
C THR A 237 26.20 -7.33 -12.29
N SER A 238 24.99 -7.66 -12.77
CA SER A 238 24.40 -7.01 -13.95
C SER A 238 23.72 -5.66 -13.64
N VAL A 239 23.56 -5.30 -12.36
CA VAL A 239 22.84 -4.09 -11.96
C VAL A 239 23.81 -3.14 -11.27
N ALA A 240 24.41 -2.26 -12.06
CA ALA A 240 25.36 -1.27 -11.55
C ALA A 240 24.70 -0.37 -10.48
N GLY A 241 25.41 -0.14 -9.36
CA GLY A 241 24.91 0.66 -8.25
C GLY A 241 23.80 0.01 -7.42
N SER A 242 23.51 -1.29 -7.61
CA SER A 242 22.62 -2.04 -6.73
C SER A 242 23.24 -2.28 -5.35
N GLY A 243 22.40 -2.64 -4.39
CA GLY A 243 22.84 -2.97 -3.03
C GLY A 243 22.40 -1.96 -1.97
N HIS A 244 21.64 -0.92 -2.35
CA HIS A 244 20.95 -0.06 -1.38
C HIS A 244 19.74 -0.81 -0.81
N THR A 245 20.01 -1.71 0.14
CA THR A 245 19.03 -2.66 0.68
C THR A 245 19.12 -2.75 2.18
N VAL A 246 17.99 -3.02 2.83
CA VAL A 246 17.98 -3.40 4.23
C VAL A 246 18.55 -4.82 4.36
N ARG A 247 19.53 -5.00 5.24
CA ARG A 247 20.17 -6.30 5.47
C ARG A 247 20.04 -6.72 6.92
N THR A 248 19.71 -7.99 7.12
CA THR A 248 19.62 -8.60 8.44
C THR A 248 20.57 -9.77 8.51
N ALA A 249 21.41 -9.78 9.55
CA ALA A 249 22.26 -10.92 9.87
C ALA A 249 21.92 -11.45 11.26
N TYR A 250 22.12 -12.72 11.46
CA TYR A 250 21.83 -13.40 12.72
C TYR A 250 23.11 -13.97 13.30
N ALA A 251 23.30 -13.78 14.61
CA ALA A 251 24.47 -14.21 15.34
C ALA A 251 24.09 -14.62 16.78
N VAL A 252 25.08 -14.88 17.58
CA VAL A 252 24.97 -15.04 19.03
C VAL A 252 25.94 -14.07 19.71
N ASN A 253 25.72 -13.81 21.01
CA ASN A 253 26.67 -13.05 21.80
C ASN A 253 27.94 -13.86 22.05
N ASP A 254 29.02 -13.16 22.30
CA ASP A 254 30.29 -13.73 22.74
C ASP A 254 30.59 -13.37 24.21
N ALA A 255 31.67 -13.94 24.76
CA ALA A 255 32.18 -13.65 26.09
C ALA A 255 33.65 -13.16 26.04
N VAL A 256 34.04 -12.58 24.89
CA VAL A 256 35.41 -12.07 24.69
C VAL A 256 35.70 -10.95 25.68
N ALA A 257 36.92 -10.90 26.18
CA ALA A 257 37.34 -9.87 27.15
C ALA A 257 37.31 -8.46 26.52
N GLY A 258 36.66 -7.52 27.20
CA GLY A 258 36.48 -6.14 26.74
C GLY A 258 35.25 -5.91 25.90
N PHE A 259 34.86 -4.65 25.77
CA PHE A 259 33.73 -4.20 24.91
C PHE A 259 34.32 -3.52 23.66
N GLY A 260 35.17 -4.26 22.94
CA GLY A 260 35.80 -3.74 21.72
C GLY A 260 34.82 -3.67 20.54
N SER A 261 35.25 -3.01 19.48
CA SER A 261 34.43 -2.81 18.26
C SER A 261 33.90 -4.11 17.63
N ASP A 262 34.57 -5.24 17.86
CA ASP A 262 34.21 -6.54 17.31
C ASP A 262 33.54 -7.49 18.31
N SER A 263 33.52 -7.08 19.59
CA SER A 263 32.93 -7.88 20.67
C SER A 263 31.39 -7.74 20.70
N ARG A 264 30.70 -8.86 20.90
CA ARG A 264 29.27 -8.94 21.25
C ARG A 264 29.07 -9.34 22.71
N ARG A 265 30.00 -8.92 23.58
CA ARG A 265 29.89 -9.10 25.00
C ARG A 265 28.73 -8.30 25.56
N VAL A 266 27.97 -8.88 26.47
CA VAL A 266 26.75 -8.27 27.03
C VAL A 266 26.85 -8.36 28.58
N ALA A 267 26.67 -7.24 29.28
CA ALA A 267 26.52 -7.22 30.72
C ALA A 267 25.23 -7.90 31.16
N ARG A 268 25.27 -8.69 32.21
CA ARG A 268 24.14 -9.37 32.78
C ARG A 268 23.64 -8.62 34.00
N TYR A 269 22.55 -7.89 33.84
CA TYR A 269 21.84 -7.25 34.93
C TYR A 269 20.77 -8.16 35.51
N GLY A 270 20.47 -7.97 36.78
CA GLY A 270 19.35 -8.64 37.45
C GLY A 270 18.63 -7.70 38.40
N VAL A 271 17.50 -8.18 38.91
CA VAL A 271 16.65 -7.46 39.86
C VAL A 271 16.66 -8.23 41.17
N THR A 272 16.99 -7.55 42.27
CA THR A 272 16.77 -8.08 43.61
C THR A 272 15.52 -7.44 44.17
N VAL A 273 14.60 -8.28 44.64
CA VAL A 273 13.32 -7.83 45.24
C VAL A 273 13.43 -7.95 46.76
N ASN A 274 13.25 -6.85 47.47
CA ASN A 274 13.14 -6.89 48.93
C ASN A 274 11.83 -7.53 49.32
N ALA A 275 11.89 -8.68 49.98
CA ALA A 275 10.70 -9.48 50.35
C ALA A 275 9.71 -8.76 51.27
N SER A 276 10.22 -7.80 52.08
CA SER A 276 9.36 -7.08 53.04
C SER A 276 8.70 -5.84 52.47
N THR A 277 9.38 -5.16 51.54
CA THR A 277 8.95 -3.85 51.00
C THR A 277 8.47 -3.92 49.54
N GLY A 278 8.79 -5.01 48.81
CA GLY A 278 8.59 -5.14 47.39
C GLY A 278 9.53 -4.25 46.55
N ALA A 279 10.45 -3.52 47.18
CA ALA A 279 11.37 -2.64 46.47
C ALA A 279 12.31 -3.44 45.57
N ARG A 280 12.49 -2.95 44.35
CA ARG A 280 13.34 -3.56 43.33
C ARG A 280 14.68 -2.80 43.26
N THR A 281 15.80 -3.53 43.32
CA THR A 281 17.13 -3.00 43.24
C THR A 281 17.85 -3.61 42.03
N LEU A 282 18.49 -2.78 41.24
CA LEU A 282 19.30 -3.20 40.09
C LEU A 282 20.64 -3.79 40.61
N ALA A 283 21.07 -4.92 40.05
CA ALA A 283 22.32 -5.56 40.33
C ALA A 283 23.05 -5.92 39.03
N LEU A 284 24.36 -5.73 38.97
CA LEU A 284 25.22 -6.24 37.91
C LEU A 284 25.72 -7.63 38.29
N ASN A 285 25.26 -8.66 37.59
CA ASN A 285 25.56 -10.08 37.88
C ASN A 285 26.63 -10.67 36.94
N GLY A 286 27.54 -9.82 36.44
CA GLY A 286 28.60 -10.21 35.51
C GLY A 286 28.22 -10.03 34.04
N ILE A 287 28.48 -11.05 33.22
CA ILE A 287 28.21 -11.03 31.77
C ILE A 287 27.40 -12.27 31.38
N TYR A 288 26.72 -12.18 30.24
CA TYR A 288 26.16 -13.36 29.61
C TYR A 288 27.26 -14.26 29.05
N GLY A 289 27.13 -15.58 29.24
CA GLY A 289 27.98 -16.57 28.60
C GLY A 289 27.84 -16.54 27.07
N ALA A 290 28.85 -17.01 26.36
CA ALA A 290 28.82 -17.09 24.89
C ALA A 290 27.63 -17.97 24.41
N GLY A 291 26.87 -17.50 23.45
CA GLY A 291 25.69 -18.21 22.89
C GLY A 291 24.45 -18.23 23.78
N GLU A 292 24.41 -17.47 24.86
CA GLU A 292 23.23 -17.33 25.70
C GLU A 292 22.16 -16.41 25.12
N LEU A 293 22.58 -15.48 24.25
CA LEU A 293 21.69 -14.51 23.58
C LEU A 293 21.72 -14.70 22.07
N TYR A 294 20.55 -14.57 21.45
CA TYR A 294 20.44 -14.41 20.01
C TYR A 294 20.65 -12.94 19.65
N VAL A 295 21.34 -12.68 18.54
CA VAL A 295 21.63 -11.34 18.04
C VAL A 295 21.07 -11.16 16.66
N THR A 296 20.22 -10.15 16.49
CA THR A 296 19.76 -9.70 15.19
C THR A 296 20.51 -8.41 14.85
N ILE A 297 21.21 -8.41 13.71
CA ILE A 297 22.02 -7.29 13.23
C ILE A 297 21.30 -6.68 12.05
N MET A 298 20.84 -5.45 12.20
CA MET A 298 20.13 -4.71 11.16
C MET A 298 21.02 -3.64 10.57
N ARG A 299 21.00 -3.52 9.25
CA ARG A 299 21.70 -2.53 8.43
C ARG A 299 20.71 -1.88 7.51
N ASP A 300 20.76 -0.56 7.44
CA ASP A 300 19.90 0.19 6.52
C ASP A 300 20.46 0.16 5.08
N GLU A 301 19.73 0.76 4.17
CA GLU A 301 20.08 0.84 2.75
C GLU A 301 21.31 1.71 2.45
N ASN A 302 21.78 2.51 3.41
CA ASN A 302 22.95 3.35 3.29
C ASN A 302 24.22 2.70 3.86
N TRP A 303 24.07 1.53 4.51
CA TRP A 303 25.18 0.83 5.09
C TRP A 303 26.19 0.38 4.02
N THR A 304 27.47 0.67 4.25
CA THR A 304 28.55 0.32 3.33
C THR A 304 29.44 -0.81 3.84
N ALA A 305 29.90 -0.71 5.08
CA ALA A 305 30.79 -1.71 5.68
C ALA A 305 30.87 -1.56 7.20
N GLY A 306 31.38 -2.60 7.87
CA GLY A 306 31.69 -2.59 9.30
C GLY A 306 30.45 -2.60 10.19
N ARG A 307 30.53 -1.92 11.33
CA ARG A 307 29.42 -1.79 12.28
C ARG A 307 28.76 -0.41 12.28
N ASP A 308 29.41 0.58 11.70
CA ASP A 308 28.84 1.93 11.63
C ASP A 308 27.48 1.91 10.92
N GLY A 309 26.51 2.64 11.46
CA GLY A 309 25.13 2.66 10.97
C GLY A 309 24.35 1.38 11.27
N THR A 310 24.86 0.44 12.08
CA THR A 310 24.15 -0.80 12.39
C THR A 310 23.39 -0.73 13.72
N VAL A 311 22.32 -1.51 13.81
CA VAL A 311 21.60 -1.78 15.06
C VAL A 311 21.71 -3.25 15.39
N GLU A 312 22.16 -3.58 16.61
CA GLU A 312 22.19 -4.94 17.13
C GLU A 312 21.17 -5.09 18.25
N GLU A 313 20.27 -6.06 18.13
CA GLU A 313 19.28 -6.42 19.13
C GLU A 313 19.60 -7.79 19.71
N TYR A 314 19.71 -7.85 21.02
CA TYR A 314 20.07 -9.06 21.77
C TYR A 314 18.85 -9.56 22.52
N THR A 315 18.44 -10.78 22.25
CA THR A 315 17.29 -11.41 22.89
C THR A 315 17.69 -12.67 23.62
N ASP A 316 17.09 -12.88 24.79
CA ASP A 316 17.29 -14.12 25.54
C ASP A 316 16.49 -15.29 24.93
N LYS A 317 16.66 -16.49 25.52
CA LYS A 317 15.97 -17.70 25.05
C LYS A 317 14.46 -17.68 25.28
N GLN A 318 13.93 -16.75 26.06
CA GLN A 318 12.52 -16.48 26.23
C GLN A 318 11.97 -15.45 25.22
N GLY A 319 12.83 -14.92 24.33
CA GLY A 319 12.46 -13.91 23.35
C GLY A 319 12.39 -12.47 23.89
N ARG A 320 12.91 -12.22 25.12
CA ARG A 320 12.91 -10.87 25.70
C ARG A 320 14.15 -10.12 25.22
N MET A 321 13.97 -8.88 24.77
CA MET A 321 15.10 -8.02 24.43
C MET A 321 15.85 -7.60 25.70
N VAL A 322 17.12 -7.93 25.81
CA VAL A 322 17.97 -7.58 26.95
C VAL A 322 18.92 -6.42 26.66
N LEU A 323 19.25 -6.21 25.38
CA LEU A 323 20.12 -5.12 24.96
C LEU A 323 19.79 -4.70 23.53
N ARG A 324 19.81 -3.40 23.27
CA ARG A 324 19.85 -2.81 21.93
C ARG A 324 21.07 -1.92 21.84
N ARG A 325 21.90 -2.14 20.83
CA ARG A 325 23.07 -1.30 20.50
C ARG A 325 22.89 -0.61 19.18
N LEU A 326 23.17 0.69 19.15
CA LEU A 326 23.29 1.49 17.93
C LEU A 326 24.75 1.90 17.79
N TYR A 327 25.32 1.67 16.62
CA TYR A 327 26.68 2.10 16.26
C TYR A 327 26.59 3.35 15.38
N ASN A 328 27.20 4.44 15.81
CA ASN A 328 27.22 5.72 15.12
C ASN A 328 28.65 6.28 15.11
N GLY A 329 29.40 6.02 14.04
CA GLY A 329 30.82 6.30 13.97
C GLY A 329 31.62 5.57 15.06
N SER A 330 32.26 6.31 15.91
CA SER A 330 33.01 5.76 17.07
C SER A 330 32.14 5.58 18.32
N GLU A 331 30.90 6.03 18.32
CA GLU A 331 30.01 5.94 19.47
C GLU A 331 29.19 4.66 19.44
N VAL A 332 29.12 3.99 20.59
CA VAL A 332 28.25 2.82 20.81
C VAL A 332 27.19 3.20 21.83
N GLN A 333 25.97 3.24 21.37
CA GLN A 333 24.82 3.60 22.21
C GLN A 333 24.09 2.34 22.65
N SER A 334 24.27 1.93 23.89
CA SER A 334 23.69 0.72 24.46
C SER A 334 22.52 1.05 25.37
N THR A 335 21.37 0.41 25.09
CA THR A 335 20.19 0.45 25.96
C THR A 335 19.90 -0.94 26.50
N TYR A 336 19.99 -1.12 27.82
CA TYR A 336 19.70 -2.39 28.47
C TYR A 336 18.27 -2.43 29.01
N TYR A 337 17.65 -3.60 28.91
CA TYR A 337 16.31 -3.91 29.43
C TYR A 337 16.45 -5.01 30.49
N VAL A 338 16.04 -4.71 31.72
CA VAL A 338 16.26 -5.61 32.86
C VAL A 338 14.92 -6.09 33.39
N TYR A 339 14.80 -7.41 33.49
CA TYR A 339 13.57 -8.08 33.89
C TYR A 339 13.73 -8.76 35.24
N ASP A 340 12.62 -8.86 36.00
CA ASP A 340 12.58 -9.69 37.20
C ASP A 340 12.34 -11.17 36.86
N ASP A 341 12.31 -12.01 37.89
CA ASP A 341 12.15 -13.46 37.76
C ASP A 341 10.78 -13.86 37.17
N PHE A 342 9.81 -12.96 37.19
CA PHE A 342 8.51 -13.15 36.56
C PHE A 342 8.48 -12.73 35.10
N GLY A 343 9.61 -12.19 34.59
CA GLY A 343 9.70 -11.68 33.21
C GLY A 343 9.10 -10.28 33.03
N LEU A 344 8.85 -9.55 34.11
CA LEU A 344 8.37 -8.17 34.04
C LEU A 344 9.54 -7.21 33.89
N LEU A 345 9.43 -6.25 32.95
CA LEU A 345 10.42 -5.21 32.73
C LEU A 345 10.47 -4.27 33.94
N CYS A 346 11.61 -4.24 34.64
CA CYS A 346 11.79 -3.43 35.83
C CYS A 346 12.66 -2.18 35.60
N PHE A 347 13.68 -2.29 34.76
CA PHE A 347 14.58 -1.17 34.48
C PHE A 347 14.88 -1.09 33.00
N VAL A 348 15.02 0.15 32.52
CA VAL A 348 15.61 0.49 31.21
C VAL A 348 16.79 1.40 31.47
N LEU A 349 17.99 0.96 31.05
CA LEU A 349 19.24 1.72 31.23
C LEU A 349 19.60 2.34 29.88
N PRO A 350 19.36 3.65 29.67
CA PRO A 350 19.71 4.31 28.42
C PRO A 350 21.20 4.46 28.24
N PRO A 351 21.71 4.81 27.06
CA PRO A 351 23.09 5.19 26.87
C PRO A 351 23.47 6.33 27.79
N GLY A 352 24.65 6.25 28.41
CA GLY A 352 25.15 7.27 29.34
C GLY A 352 26.65 7.32 29.34
N ARG A 353 27.21 8.52 29.47
CA ARG A 353 28.67 8.69 29.58
C ARG A 353 29.17 8.18 30.93
N GLY A 354 29.88 7.05 30.92
CA GLY A 354 30.69 6.58 32.02
C GLY A 354 29.92 6.27 33.31
N THR A 355 28.72 5.78 33.24
CA THR A 355 27.96 5.37 34.43
C THR A 355 28.29 3.92 34.78
N GLN A 356 28.36 3.61 36.06
CA GLN A 356 28.54 2.24 36.59
C GLN A 356 27.48 1.25 36.05
N PHE A 357 26.40 1.77 35.44
CA PHE A 357 25.25 1.01 35.01
C PHE A 357 25.18 0.80 33.50
N ASN A 358 26.10 1.36 32.75
CA ASN A 358 26.16 1.10 31.29
C ASN A 358 27.66 0.97 30.88
N PRO A 359 28.20 -0.23 30.95
CA PRO A 359 29.62 -0.47 30.71
C PRO A 359 30.07 -0.28 29.25
N ASP A 360 29.13 -0.09 28.33
CA ASP A 360 29.39 0.00 26.90
C ASP A 360 29.33 1.45 26.37
N GLY A 361 28.87 2.42 27.16
CA GLY A 361 28.69 3.79 26.71
C GLY A 361 28.84 4.88 27.75
#